data_c24f3640c201ad924ed366dda97da92c
#
_entry.id   c24f3640c201ad924ed366dda97da92c
#
_cell.length_a   1.000
_cell.length_b   1.000
_cell.length_c   1.000
_cell.angle_alpha   90.00
_cell.angle_beta   90.00
_cell.angle_gamma   90.00
#
_symmetry.space_group_name_H-M   'P 1'
#
loop_
_entity.id
_entity.type
_entity.pdbx_description
1 polymer ?
#
loop_
_entity_poly.entity_id
_entity_poly.type
_entity_poly.pdbx_seq_one_letter_code
_entity_poly.pdbx_strand_id
1 'polypeptide(L)'
;PYFQFFTGEEFFQHVFPHERSDLSHWRKRLGDKLERLLAESLRVAHASGALRSQDLKRVTVDTTVQPKAISFPTDAKLLHAAIRGLNRLARKHGVRLRQSYVRVAKSAAMMAGRYAHAKQFNRHQRQLRILRSRLGRIIRDIRRKTEGQAALEGAFALPLSRATQIGSQQQRQRGWKLYSFHAPEVECIGKGKAAAPYEFCVKASIVTNNQRAPGGLFVLHACSLPDNPYDGHTLRNVIERTESLTGCPIERAYVDKGYRGHDTQNPRRVFISGQKRGVFGVIKRELRRRSAIEPIIGHMKNEGHLGRCYLKGRAGDAANVLLSAVGHNLRRVLAWLRDLLSLFLLSLWPTLNCPVQPNSAY
;
A
#
# COMPACT_ATOMS: atom_id res chain seq x y z
N PRO A 1 2.50 6.01 29.48
CA PRO A 1 3.21 7.25 29.83
C PRO A 1 4.09 7.77 28.69
N TYR A 2 4.99 6.96 28.09
CA TYR A 2 5.96 7.42 27.08
C TYR A 2 5.32 8.06 25.84
N PHE A 3 4.22 7.51 25.32
CA PHE A 3 3.53 8.08 24.17
C PHE A 3 2.88 9.42 24.51
N GLN A 4 2.32 9.55 25.69
CA GLN A 4 1.69 10.78 26.15
C GLN A 4 2.73 11.87 26.40
N PHE A 5 3.85 11.52 27.00
CA PHE A 5 4.99 12.43 27.14
C PHE A 5 5.49 12.92 25.77
N PHE A 6 5.61 12.02 24.79
CA PHE A 6 6.01 12.37 23.43
C PHE A 6 5.02 13.31 22.71
N THR A 7 3.73 13.19 23.01
CA THR A 7 2.68 14.08 22.47
C THR A 7 2.55 15.41 23.23
N GLY A 8 3.39 15.63 24.24
CA GLY A 8 3.43 16.88 25.00
C GLY A 8 2.40 16.96 26.14
N GLU A 9 1.85 15.82 26.55
CA GLU A 9 0.94 15.78 27.69
C GLU A 9 1.72 15.97 29.00
N GLU A 10 1.37 17.00 29.74
CA GLU A 10 1.99 17.32 31.03
C GLU A 10 1.57 16.33 32.13
N PHE A 11 0.31 15.90 32.11
CA PHE A 11 -0.25 14.92 33.05
C PHE A 11 -0.74 13.67 32.33
N PHE A 12 -0.70 12.52 33.02
CA PHE A 12 -1.19 11.27 32.48
C PHE A 12 -2.69 11.30 32.21
N GLN A 13 -3.07 11.08 30.96
CA GLN A 13 -4.46 11.04 30.51
C GLN A 13 -4.98 9.60 30.52
N HIS A 14 -6.10 9.36 31.19
CA HIS A 14 -6.77 8.05 31.22
C HIS A 14 -7.70 7.81 30.03
N VAL A 15 -8.06 8.88 29.31
CA VAL A 15 -8.90 8.84 28.13
C VAL A 15 -8.04 9.16 26.89
N PHE A 16 -8.23 8.42 25.81
CA PHE A 16 -7.52 8.70 24.57
C PHE A 16 -7.98 10.07 24.02
N PRO A 17 -7.06 11.05 23.81
CA PRO A 17 -7.43 12.42 23.49
C PRO A 17 -8.00 12.62 22.10
N HIS A 18 -8.04 11.57 21.28
CA HIS A 18 -8.47 11.62 19.88
C HIS A 18 -9.51 10.56 19.57
N GLU A 19 -10.47 10.93 18.74
CA GLU A 19 -11.44 10.01 18.17
C GLU A 19 -10.79 9.17 17.05
N ARG A 20 -11.25 7.92 16.87
CA ARG A 20 -10.76 7.04 15.80
C ARG A 20 -10.91 7.64 14.40
N SER A 21 -11.89 8.52 14.23
CA SER A 21 -12.14 9.24 12.98
C SER A 21 -11.11 10.32 12.69
N ASP A 22 -10.44 10.89 13.69
CA ASP A 22 -9.52 12.01 13.53
C ASP A 22 -8.38 11.73 12.58
N LEU A 23 -7.78 10.53 12.64
CA LEU A 23 -6.77 10.10 11.67
C LEU A 23 -7.31 10.05 10.22
N SER A 24 -8.61 9.74 10.06
CA SER A 24 -9.24 9.75 8.74
C SER A 24 -9.50 11.17 8.26
N HIS A 25 -9.93 12.07 9.16
CA HIS A 25 -10.09 13.50 8.87
C HIS A 25 -8.74 14.15 8.58
N TRP A 26 -7.71 13.85 9.35
CA TRP A 26 -6.35 14.32 9.15
C TRP A 26 -5.81 13.91 7.77
N ARG A 27 -5.90 12.63 7.38
CA ARG A 27 -5.50 12.17 6.04
C ARG A 27 -6.25 12.88 4.91
N LYS A 28 -7.54 13.14 5.08
CA LYS A 28 -8.33 13.89 4.09
C LYS A 28 -7.86 15.34 3.95
N ARG A 29 -7.55 16.00 5.08
CA ARG A 29 -7.04 17.38 5.09
C ARG A 29 -5.67 17.49 4.44
N LEU A 30 -4.78 16.53 4.68
CA LEU A 30 -3.46 16.51 4.06
C LEU A 30 -3.53 16.23 2.55
N GLY A 31 -4.42 15.33 2.10
CA GLY A 31 -4.57 15.03 0.68
C GLY A 31 -3.22 14.82 -0.02
N ASP A 32 -2.99 15.61 -1.08
CA ASP A 32 -1.73 15.56 -1.87
C ASP A 32 -0.51 16.06 -1.09
N LYS A 33 -0.71 16.76 0.03
CA LYS A 33 0.38 17.24 0.89
C LYS A 33 1.05 16.11 1.70
N LEU A 34 0.54 14.88 1.63
CA LEU A 34 1.17 13.72 2.30
C LEU A 34 2.63 13.48 1.82
N GLU A 35 2.97 13.83 0.58
CA GLU A 35 4.35 13.76 0.09
C GLU A 35 5.32 14.64 0.91
N ARG A 36 4.83 15.75 1.49
CA ARG A 36 5.64 16.61 2.38
C ARG A 36 6.12 15.88 3.62
N LEU A 37 5.36 14.88 4.13
CA LEU A 37 5.81 14.06 5.25
C LEU A 37 7.02 13.19 4.86
N LEU A 38 7.04 12.68 3.64
CA LEU A 38 8.19 11.93 3.14
C LEU A 38 9.41 12.84 3.00
N ALA A 39 9.24 14.03 2.39
CA ALA A 39 10.29 15.04 2.31
C ALA A 39 10.83 15.43 3.69
N GLU A 40 9.94 15.64 4.66
CA GLU A 40 10.32 15.98 6.04
C GLU A 40 11.07 14.85 6.72
N SER A 41 10.68 13.58 6.52
CA SER A 41 11.42 12.43 7.05
C SER A 41 12.85 12.35 6.51
N LEU A 42 13.06 12.72 5.24
CA LEU A 42 14.38 12.80 4.62
C LEU A 42 15.17 14.01 5.11
N ARG A 43 14.52 15.15 5.31
CA ARG A 43 15.14 16.34 5.90
C ARG A 43 15.68 16.05 7.30
N VAL A 44 14.89 15.39 8.14
CA VAL A 44 15.32 14.98 9.49
C VAL A 44 16.46 13.97 9.41
N ALA A 45 16.42 13.00 8.48
CA ALA A 45 17.50 12.05 8.28
C ALA A 45 18.81 12.76 7.87
N HIS A 46 18.71 13.79 7.03
CA HIS A 46 19.86 14.59 6.62
C HIS A 46 20.39 15.45 7.78
N ALA A 47 19.51 16.15 8.50
CA ALA A 47 19.89 16.99 9.63
C ALA A 47 20.55 16.19 10.78
N SER A 48 20.15 14.94 11.00
CA SER A 48 20.75 14.06 12.00
C SER A 48 22.06 13.39 11.54
N GLY A 49 22.52 13.61 10.30
CA GLY A 49 23.69 12.95 9.72
C GLY A 49 23.46 11.48 9.29
N ALA A 50 22.24 10.96 9.47
CA ALA A 50 21.89 9.60 9.06
C ALA A 50 21.87 9.39 7.54
N LEU A 51 21.64 10.47 6.76
CA LEU A 51 21.60 10.48 5.30
C LEU A 51 22.42 11.67 4.78
N ARG A 52 23.27 11.45 3.78
CA ARG A 52 24.11 12.50 3.19
C ARG A 52 23.68 12.78 1.76
N SER A 53 23.91 14.00 1.27
CA SER A 53 23.57 14.42 -0.10
C SER A 53 24.17 13.50 -1.18
N GLN A 54 25.38 12.98 -0.97
CA GLN A 54 26.00 12.02 -1.90
C GLN A 54 25.28 10.68 -1.99
N ASP A 55 24.53 10.28 -0.93
CA ASP A 55 23.78 9.02 -0.89
C ASP A 55 22.50 9.10 -1.72
N LEU A 56 22.04 10.31 -2.08
CA LEU A 56 20.85 10.57 -2.91
C LEU A 56 21.08 10.39 -4.43
N LYS A 57 22.33 10.49 -4.88
CA LYS A 57 22.69 10.49 -6.31
C LYS A 57 22.55 9.15 -7.01
N ARG A 58 22.51 8.05 -6.25
CA ARG A 58 22.45 6.68 -6.77
C ARG A 58 21.30 5.95 -6.12
N VAL A 59 20.35 5.53 -6.93
CA VAL A 59 19.08 5.00 -6.44
C VAL A 59 18.83 3.59 -6.96
N THR A 60 18.08 2.82 -6.19
CA THR A 60 17.46 1.58 -6.62
C THR A 60 15.97 1.80 -6.72
N VAL A 61 15.38 1.45 -7.87
CA VAL A 61 13.93 1.52 -8.10
C VAL A 61 13.39 0.12 -8.28
N ASP A 62 12.32 -0.18 -7.56
CA ASP A 62 11.63 -1.47 -7.70
C ASP A 62 10.11 -1.27 -7.53
N THR A 63 9.33 -2.19 -8.09
CA THR A 63 7.89 -2.22 -7.89
C THR A 63 7.50 -3.37 -6.98
N THR A 64 6.51 -3.11 -6.15
CA THR A 64 5.88 -4.14 -5.33
C THR A 64 4.37 -4.04 -5.42
N VAL A 65 3.67 -4.99 -4.86
CA VAL A 65 2.22 -4.91 -4.73
C VAL A 65 1.82 -4.64 -3.29
N GLN A 66 0.82 -3.80 -3.14
CA GLN A 66 0.14 -3.50 -1.90
C GLN A 66 -1.20 -4.25 -1.88
N PRO A 67 -1.32 -5.41 -1.20
CA PRO A 67 -2.57 -6.14 -1.10
C PRO A 67 -3.65 -5.31 -0.43
N LYS A 68 -4.86 -5.35 -0.99
CA LYS A 68 -6.03 -4.72 -0.39
C LYS A 68 -6.63 -5.62 0.69
N ALA A 69 -7.20 -5.03 1.73
CA ALA A 69 -7.89 -5.77 2.80
C ALA A 69 -9.26 -6.30 2.34
N ILE A 70 -9.24 -7.14 1.32
CA ILE A 70 -10.43 -7.84 0.82
C ILE A 70 -10.28 -9.35 1.02
N SER A 71 -11.41 -10.05 1.03
CA SER A 71 -11.39 -11.52 0.94
C SER A 71 -11.09 -11.94 -0.50
N PHE A 72 -10.42 -13.09 -0.69
CA PHE A 72 -10.17 -13.63 -2.02
C PHE A 72 -11.48 -13.63 -2.85
N PRO A 73 -11.52 -12.94 -4.01
CA PRO A 73 -12.74 -12.75 -4.78
C PRO A 73 -13.12 -14.04 -5.51
N THR A 74 -14.32 -14.51 -5.20
CA THR A 74 -15.00 -15.53 -6.00
C THR A 74 -16.35 -14.97 -6.43
N ASP A 75 -16.91 -15.46 -7.54
CA ASP A 75 -18.21 -14.99 -8.03
C ASP A 75 -19.29 -15.05 -6.95
N ALA A 76 -19.31 -16.12 -6.16
CA ALA A 76 -20.26 -16.27 -5.05
C ALA A 76 -20.11 -15.20 -3.97
N LYS A 77 -18.86 -14.88 -3.57
CA LYS A 77 -18.58 -13.84 -2.58
C LYS A 77 -18.92 -12.45 -3.10
N LEU A 78 -18.61 -12.16 -4.37
CA LEU A 78 -18.93 -10.88 -5.01
C LEU A 78 -20.43 -10.65 -5.11
N LEU A 79 -21.19 -11.64 -5.61
CA LEU A 79 -22.64 -11.58 -5.69
C LEU A 79 -23.30 -11.41 -4.30
N HIS A 80 -22.83 -12.14 -3.30
CA HIS A 80 -23.31 -12.01 -1.94
C HIS A 80 -22.96 -10.63 -1.34
N ALA A 81 -21.75 -10.11 -1.59
CA ALA A 81 -21.33 -8.77 -1.14
C ALA A 81 -22.20 -7.67 -1.77
N ALA A 82 -22.52 -7.78 -3.08
CA ALA A 82 -23.41 -6.87 -3.77
C ALA A 82 -24.83 -6.89 -3.16
N ILE A 83 -25.41 -8.07 -2.93
CA ILE A 83 -26.71 -8.24 -2.27
C ILE A 83 -26.70 -7.55 -0.88
N ARG A 84 -25.69 -7.82 -0.05
CA ARG A 84 -25.55 -7.19 1.27
C ARG A 84 -25.38 -5.68 1.19
N GLY A 85 -24.56 -5.21 0.26
CA GLY A 85 -24.26 -3.79 0.06
C GLY A 85 -25.52 -3.01 -0.33
N LEU A 86 -26.27 -3.49 -1.34
CA LEU A 86 -27.51 -2.87 -1.76
C LEU A 86 -28.59 -2.87 -0.66
N ASN A 87 -28.72 -3.96 0.11
CA ASN A 87 -29.64 -4.00 1.26
C ASN A 87 -29.26 -3.01 2.36
N ARG A 88 -27.96 -2.82 2.64
CA ARG A 88 -27.49 -1.82 3.62
C ARG A 88 -27.81 -0.41 3.14
N LEU A 89 -27.55 -0.14 1.87
CA LEU A 89 -27.82 1.16 1.28
C LEU A 89 -29.33 1.47 1.26
N ALA A 90 -30.18 0.49 0.87
CA ALA A 90 -31.62 0.62 0.89
C ALA A 90 -32.15 0.98 2.28
N ARG A 91 -31.65 0.30 3.33
CA ARG A 91 -32.01 0.64 4.71
C ARG A 91 -31.55 2.04 5.11
N LYS A 92 -30.34 2.44 4.72
CA LYS A 92 -29.80 3.77 5.02
C LYS A 92 -30.66 4.90 4.45
N HIS A 93 -31.23 4.70 3.26
CA HIS A 93 -32.04 5.69 2.56
C HIS A 93 -33.56 5.47 2.69
N GLY A 94 -33.99 4.60 3.60
CA GLY A 94 -35.41 4.34 3.84
C GLY A 94 -36.13 3.58 2.73
N VAL A 95 -35.41 3.04 1.75
CA VAL A 95 -35.99 2.26 0.64
C VAL A 95 -36.38 0.86 1.09
N ARG A 96 -37.66 0.62 1.31
CA ARG A 96 -38.21 -0.67 1.75
C ARG A 96 -38.19 -1.69 0.61
N LEU A 97 -37.26 -2.65 0.65
CA LEU A 97 -37.19 -3.72 -0.35
C LEU A 97 -38.33 -4.72 -0.17
N ARG A 98 -38.88 -5.22 -1.29
CA ARG A 98 -39.90 -6.29 -1.27
C ARG A 98 -39.37 -7.56 -0.63
N GLN A 99 -38.10 -7.91 -0.90
CA GLN A 99 -37.41 -9.06 -0.32
C GLN A 99 -35.91 -8.77 -0.20
N SER A 100 -35.32 -9.00 0.96
CA SER A 100 -33.88 -8.74 1.19
C SER A 100 -32.96 -9.82 0.60
N TYR A 101 -33.42 -11.05 0.52
CA TYR A 101 -32.67 -12.26 0.10
C TYR A 101 -31.34 -12.49 0.83
N VAL A 102 -31.01 -11.77 1.91
CA VAL A 102 -29.68 -11.83 2.58
C VAL A 102 -29.40 -13.24 3.14
N ARG A 103 -30.40 -13.88 3.78
CA ARG A 103 -30.24 -15.26 4.31
C ARG A 103 -30.01 -16.26 3.21
N VAL A 104 -30.85 -16.25 2.16
CA VAL A 104 -30.74 -17.14 1.01
C VAL A 104 -29.40 -16.96 0.31
N ALA A 105 -28.95 -15.70 0.12
CA ALA A 105 -27.68 -15.41 -0.52
C ALA A 105 -26.49 -15.88 0.32
N LYS A 106 -26.55 -15.77 1.66
CA LYS A 106 -25.51 -16.28 2.56
C LYS A 106 -25.38 -17.81 2.43
N SER A 107 -26.50 -18.53 2.49
CA SER A 107 -26.53 -19.97 2.32
C SER A 107 -26.04 -20.41 0.94
N ALA A 108 -26.52 -19.77 -0.13
CA ALA A 108 -26.11 -20.10 -1.49
C ALA A 108 -24.60 -19.83 -1.72
N ALA A 109 -24.06 -18.74 -1.17
CA ALA A 109 -22.62 -18.43 -1.29
C ALA A 109 -21.77 -19.47 -0.53
N MET A 110 -22.19 -19.89 0.66
CA MET A 110 -21.52 -20.92 1.41
C MET A 110 -21.54 -22.26 0.69
N MET A 111 -22.71 -22.67 0.17
CA MET A 111 -22.86 -23.92 -0.59
C MET A 111 -22.06 -23.89 -1.90
N ALA A 112 -22.01 -22.74 -2.60
CA ALA A 112 -21.16 -22.58 -3.76
C ALA A 112 -19.69 -22.86 -3.44
N GLY A 113 -19.18 -22.35 -2.32
CA GLY A 113 -17.81 -22.62 -1.85
C GLY A 113 -17.57 -24.12 -1.57
N ARG A 114 -18.50 -24.78 -0.85
CA ARG A 114 -18.40 -26.21 -0.55
C ARG A 114 -18.39 -27.07 -1.81
N TYR A 115 -19.29 -26.79 -2.76
CA TYR A 115 -19.34 -27.52 -4.04
C TYR A 115 -18.11 -27.27 -4.93
N ALA A 116 -17.56 -26.06 -4.93
CA ALA A 116 -16.33 -25.78 -5.64
C ALA A 116 -15.15 -26.58 -5.07
N HIS A 117 -15.02 -26.63 -3.73
CA HIS A 117 -13.99 -27.40 -3.04
C HIS A 117 -14.14 -28.92 -3.32
N ALA A 118 -15.36 -29.43 -3.32
CA ALA A 118 -15.68 -30.82 -3.65
C ALA A 118 -15.65 -31.12 -5.17
N LYS A 119 -15.22 -30.17 -6.01
CA LYS A 119 -15.19 -30.27 -7.49
C LYS A 119 -16.54 -30.59 -8.14
N GLN A 120 -17.66 -30.34 -7.45
CA GLN A 120 -19.03 -30.53 -7.93
C GLN A 120 -19.51 -29.29 -8.72
N PHE A 121 -18.92 -29.05 -9.87
CA PHE A 121 -19.10 -27.79 -10.62
C PHE A 121 -20.54 -27.53 -11.06
N ASN A 122 -21.33 -28.55 -11.43
CA ASN A 122 -22.75 -28.38 -11.80
C ASN A 122 -23.58 -27.83 -10.63
N ARG A 123 -23.35 -28.35 -9.40
CA ARG A 123 -24.02 -27.88 -8.18
C ARG A 123 -23.54 -26.46 -7.82
N HIS A 124 -22.24 -26.21 -7.97
CA HIS A 124 -21.68 -24.86 -7.81
C HIS A 124 -22.35 -23.84 -8.74
N GLN A 125 -22.46 -24.13 -10.03
CA GLN A 125 -23.12 -23.27 -11.02
C GLN A 125 -24.61 -23.02 -10.70
N ARG A 126 -25.32 -24.02 -10.15
CA ARG A 126 -26.70 -23.85 -9.70
C ARG A 126 -26.77 -22.78 -8.58
N GLN A 127 -25.86 -22.78 -7.63
CA GLN A 127 -25.83 -21.77 -6.56
C GLN A 127 -25.50 -20.37 -7.13
N LEU A 128 -24.58 -20.26 -8.07
CA LEU A 128 -24.30 -18.98 -8.72
C LEU A 128 -25.51 -18.42 -9.48
N ARG A 129 -26.29 -19.29 -10.15
CA ARG A 129 -27.55 -18.87 -10.82
C ARG A 129 -28.56 -18.34 -9.81
N ILE A 130 -28.70 -18.98 -8.64
CA ILE A 130 -29.56 -18.48 -7.55
C ILE A 130 -29.11 -17.09 -7.12
N LEU A 131 -27.82 -16.89 -6.85
CA LEU A 131 -27.28 -15.60 -6.43
C LEU A 131 -27.51 -14.50 -7.47
N ARG A 132 -27.22 -14.77 -8.75
CA ARG A 132 -27.46 -13.82 -9.86
C ARG A 132 -28.93 -13.43 -9.98
N SER A 133 -29.84 -14.43 -9.91
CA SER A 133 -31.28 -14.18 -9.94
C SER A 133 -31.75 -13.29 -8.78
N ARG A 134 -31.26 -13.55 -7.56
CA ARG A 134 -31.62 -12.75 -6.38
C ARG A 134 -31.07 -11.34 -6.48
N LEU A 135 -29.82 -11.18 -6.92
CA LEU A 135 -29.22 -9.84 -7.14
C LEU A 135 -30.02 -9.05 -8.19
N GLY A 136 -30.36 -9.66 -9.32
CA GLY A 136 -31.15 -9.01 -10.36
C GLY A 136 -32.54 -8.57 -9.88
N ARG A 137 -33.20 -9.35 -9.00
CA ARG A 137 -34.48 -8.93 -8.38
C ARG A 137 -34.31 -7.70 -7.49
N ILE A 138 -33.27 -7.64 -6.68
CA ILE A 138 -32.98 -6.47 -5.82
C ILE A 138 -32.69 -5.23 -6.67
N ILE A 139 -31.86 -5.36 -7.72
CA ILE A 139 -31.55 -4.26 -8.63
C ILE A 139 -32.83 -3.69 -9.25
N ARG A 140 -33.72 -4.54 -9.78
CA ARG A 140 -34.97 -4.09 -10.37
C ARG A 140 -35.91 -3.47 -9.35
N ASP A 141 -35.99 -4.00 -8.13
CA ASP A 141 -36.84 -3.46 -7.08
C ASP A 141 -36.38 -2.07 -6.63
N ILE A 142 -35.06 -1.87 -6.48
CA ILE A 142 -34.48 -0.57 -6.14
C ILE A 142 -34.76 0.44 -7.27
N ARG A 143 -34.41 0.09 -8.52
CA ARG A 143 -34.62 1.00 -9.67
C ARG A 143 -36.05 1.52 -9.72
N ARG A 144 -37.05 0.62 -9.65
CA ARG A 144 -38.47 1.00 -9.65
C ARG A 144 -38.87 1.91 -8.50
N LYS A 145 -38.24 1.76 -7.32
CA LYS A 145 -38.58 2.53 -6.13
C LYS A 145 -37.84 3.86 -6.00
N THR A 146 -36.77 4.02 -6.75
CA THR A 146 -35.98 5.26 -6.78
C THR A 146 -36.31 6.13 -7.99
N GLU A 147 -37.05 5.57 -8.96
CA GLU A 147 -37.47 6.26 -10.18
C GLU A 147 -38.23 7.55 -9.86
N GLY A 148 -37.84 8.65 -10.52
CA GLY A 148 -38.40 9.99 -10.29
C GLY A 148 -37.92 10.71 -9.03
N GLN A 149 -36.99 10.11 -8.26
CA GLN A 149 -36.41 10.71 -7.04
C GLN A 149 -34.92 10.99 -7.22
N ALA A 150 -34.55 12.13 -7.80
CA ALA A 150 -33.20 12.50 -8.20
C ALA A 150 -32.13 12.24 -7.10
N ALA A 151 -32.45 12.56 -5.84
CA ALA A 151 -31.53 12.34 -4.71
C ALA A 151 -31.25 10.85 -4.45
N LEU A 152 -32.27 9.99 -4.56
CA LEU A 152 -32.13 8.54 -4.43
C LEU A 152 -31.47 7.95 -5.65
N GLU A 153 -31.84 8.35 -6.85
CA GLU A 153 -31.22 7.92 -8.10
C GLU A 153 -29.69 8.18 -8.05
N GLY A 154 -29.28 9.38 -7.67
CA GLY A 154 -27.87 9.73 -7.48
C GLY A 154 -27.16 8.84 -6.44
N ALA A 155 -27.80 8.61 -5.29
CA ALA A 155 -27.23 7.77 -4.22
C ALA A 155 -27.07 6.30 -4.63
N PHE A 156 -27.97 5.78 -5.48
CA PHE A 156 -27.96 4.38 -5.93
C PHE A 156 -27.27 4.15 -7.28
N ALA A 157 -27.02 5.16 -8.10
CA ALA A 157 -26.48 5.04 -9.45
C ALA A 157 -25.21 4.18 -9.49
N LEU A 158 -24.18 4.57 -8.75
CA LEU A 158 -22.89 3.87 -8.72
C LEU A 158 -22.97 2.47 -8.09
N PRO A 159 -23.63 2.25 -6.92
CA PRO A 159 -23.84 0.93 -6.35
C PRO A 159 -24.62 -0.02 -7.28
N LEU A 160 -25.64 0.46 -7.98
CA LEU A 160 -26.40 -0.34 -8.93
C LEU A 160 -25.58 -0.70 -10.16
N SER A 161 -24.79 0.23 -10.71
CA SER A 161 -23.87 -0.04 -11.82
C SER A 161 -22.88 -1.14 -11.46
N ARG A 162 -22.22 -1.05 -10.30
CA ARG A 162 -21.30 -2.08 -9.79
C ARG A 162 -21.99 -3.43 -9.59
N ALA A 163 -23.19 -3.44 -9.03
CA ALA A 163 -23.96 -4.66 -8.81
C ALA A 163 -24.37 -5.32 -10.14
N THR A 164 -24.77 -4.53 -11.13
CA THR A 164 -25.09 -5.01 -12.48
C THR A 164 -23.87 -5.64 -13.13
N GLN A 165 -22.72 -4.99 -13.05
CA GLN A 165 -21.45 -5.51 -13.58
C GLN A 165 -21.05 -6.83 -12.89
N ILE A 166 -21.09 -6.92 -11.54
CA ILE A 166 -20.83 -8.18 -10.81
C ILE A 166 -21.80 -9.28 -11.24
N GLY A 167 -23.06 -8.94 -11.51
CA GLY A 167 -24.07 -9.88 -11.98
C GLY A 167 -23.79 -10.47 -13.37
N SER A 168 -23.24 -9.66 -14.28
CA SER A 168 -22.97 -10.03 -15.67
C SER A 168 -21.57 -10.62 -15.89
N GLN A 169 -20.57 -10.27 -15.06
CA GLN A 169 -19.20 -10.71 -15.29
C GLN A 169 -19.02 -12.23 -15.20
N GLN A 170 -18.10 -12.74 -16.02
CA GLN A 170 -17.77 -14.16 -16.10
C GLN A 170 -16.33 -14.44 -15.66
N GLN A 171 -16.07 -15.67 -15.18
CA GLN A 171 -14.77 -16.08 -14.67
C GLN A 171 -13.63 -15.88 -15.68
N ARG A 172 -13.83 -16.27 -16.94
CA ARG A 172 -12.83 -16.18 -18.02
C ARG A 172 -12.98 -14.95 -18.92
N GLN A 173 -13.78 -13.97 -18.50
CA GLN A 173 -13.95 -12.72 -19.24
C GLN A 173 -12.61 -11.99 -19.36
N ARG A 174 -12.31 -11.51 -20.57
CA ARG A 174 -11.21 -10.56 -20.83
C ARG A 174 -11.67 -9.14 -20.52
N GLY A 175 -10.72 -8.24 -20.26
CA GLY A 175 -11.00 -6.85 -19.95
C GLY A 175 -11.30 -6.60 -18.47
N TRP A 176 -11.85 -5.42 -18.20
CA TRP A 176 -12.03 -4.94 -16.84
C TRP A 176 -13.08 -5.73 -16.04
N LYS A 177 -12.73 -6.11 -14.81
CA LYS A 177 -13.56 -6.84 -13.85
C LYS A 177 -13.54 -6.18 -12.50
N LEU A 178 -14.64 -6.28 -11.76
CA LEU A 178 -14.69 -5.93 -10.36
C LEU A 178 -14.25 -7.12 -9.49
N TYR A 179 -13.30 -6.90 -8.63
CA TYR A 179 -12.81 -7.90 -7.66
C TYR A 179 -13.34 -7.64 -6.24
N SER A 180 -13.96 -6.47 -6.00
CA SER A 180 -14.63 -6.16 -4.75
C SER A 180 -15.79 -5.17 -4.98
N PHE A 181 -16.92 -5.39 -4.33
CA PHE A 181 -18.06 -4.47 -4.39
C PHE A 181 -17.79 -3.15 -3.64
N HIS A 182 -17.08 -3.21 -2.52
CA HIS A 182 -16.80 -2.04 -1.67
C HIS A 182 -15.48 -1.34 -2.00
N ALA A 183 -14.58 -2.01 -2.69
CA ALA A 183 -13.28 -1.49 -3.10
C ALA A 183 -13.08 -1.75 -4.61
N PRO A 184 -13.75 -0.99 -5.49
CA PRO A 184 -13.73 -1.21 -6.94
C PRO A 184 -12.37 -0.91 -7.58
N GLU A 185 -11.51 -0.19 -6.88
CA GLU A 185 -10.16 0.15 -7.27
C GLU A 185 -9.17 -1.03 -7.24
N VAL A 186 -9.60 -2.19 -6.72
CA VAL A 186 -8.75 -3.37 -6.60
C VAL A 186 -8.48 -3.99 -7.97
N GLU A 187 -7.22 -4.22 -8.25
CA GLU A 187 -6.74 -4.84 -9.47
C GLU A 187 -6.28 -6.28 -9.23
N CYS A 188 -6.28 -7.08 -10.29
CA CYS A 188 -5.75 -8.44 -10.27
C CYS A 188 -4.39 -8.44 -10.96
N ILE A 189 -3.33 -8.61 -10.19
CA ILE A 189 -1.95 -8.61 -10.70
C ILE A 189 -1.42 -10.04 -10.71
N GLY A 190 -0.99 -10.50 -11.90
CA GLY A 190 -0.34 -11.78 -12.07
C GLY A 190 1.11 -11.73 -11.58
N LYS A 191 1.49 -12.67 -10.72
CA LYS A 191 2.84 -12.75 -10.13
C LYS A 191 3.70 -13.86 -10.71
N GLY A 192 3.14 -14.70 -11.58
CA GLY A 192 3.86 -15.85 -12.14
C GLY A 192 4.28 -16.92 -11.12
N LYS A 193 3.83 -16.83 -9.87
CA LYS A 193 4.12 -17.81 -8.81
C LYS A 193 3.09 -18.94 -8.86
N ALA A 194 3.54 -20.19 -8.88
CA ALA A 194 2.66 -21.37 -8.95
C ALA A 194 1.66 -21.44 -7.78
N ALA A 195 2.09 -21.15 -6.55
CA ALA A 195 1.25 -21.23 -5.35
C ALA A 195 0.26 -20.07 -5.20
N ALA A 196 0.57 -18.88 -5.75
CA ALA A 196 -0.27 -17.69 -5.68
C ALA A 196 -0.16 -16.89 -6.99
N PRO A 197 -0.82 -17.36 -8.06
CA PRO A 197 -0.67 -16.77 -9.40
C PRO A 197 -1.23 -15.35 -9.50
N TYR A 198 -2.19 -14.99 -8.65
CA TYR A 198 -2.85 -13.69 -8.67
C TYR A 198 -2.88 -13.05 -7.29
N GLU A 199 -2.56 -11.76 -7.24
CA GLU A 199 -2.73 -10.90 -6.07
C GLU A 199 -3.75 -9.81 -6.38
N PHE A 200 -4.64 -9.53 -5.39
CA PHE A 200 -5.68 -8.51 -5.49
C PHE A 200 -5.23 -7.26 -4.72
N CYS A 201 -4.72 -6.30 -5.46
CA CYS A 201 -3.86 -5.26 -4.91
C CYS A 201 -3.80 -4.03 -5.82
N VAL A 202 -2.97 -3.08 -5.43
CA VAL A 202 -2.49 -1.97 -6.27
C VAL A 202 -0.97 -2.06 -6.33
N LYS A 203 -0.39 -1.80 -7.50
CA LYS A 203 1.06 -1.71 -7.67
C LYS A 203 1.60 -0.47 -6.95
N ALA A 204 2.78 -0.56 -6.38
CA ALA A 204 3.50 0.56 -5.77
C ALA A 204 4.94 0.58 -6.27
N SER A 205 5.48 1.77 -6.56
CA SER A 205 6.88 1.98 -6.84
C SER A 205 7.58 2.48 -5.58
N ILE A 206 8.76 1.94 -5.31
CA ILE A 206 9.61 2.31 -4.18
C ILE A 206 10.99 2.66 -4.71
N VAL A 207 11.53 3.78 -4.24
CA VAL A 207 12.89 4.24 -4.56
C VAL A 207 13.69 4.33 -3.27
N THR A 208 14.87 3.71 -3.25
CA THR A 208 15.80 3.78 -2.11
C THR A 208 17.17 4.28 -2.57
N ASN A 209 17.97 4.83 -1.64
CA ASN A 209 19.38 5.00 -1.92
C ASN A 209 20.03 3.62 -2.18
N ASN A 210 20.92 3.55 -3.17
CA ASN A 210 21.62 2.30 -3.51
C ASN A 210 22.78 2.03 -2.55
N GLN A 211 23.52 3.07 -2.18
CA GLN A 211 24.61 2.97 -1.22
C GLN A 211 24.09 3.11 0.20
N ARG A 212 24.57 2.26 1.11
CA ARG A 212 24.21 2.37 2.53
C ARG A 212 24.72 3.69 3.10
N ALA A 213 23.80 4.57 3.50
CA ALA A 213 24.09 5.78 4.26
C ALA A 213 24.46 5.43 5.71
N PRO A 214 24.98 6.36 6.53
CA PRO A 214 25.27 6.10 7.94
C PRO A 214 24.10 5.49 8.72
N GLY A 215 22.89 6.04 8.55
CA GLY A 215 21.65 5.49 9.14
C GLY A 215 21.06 4.30 8.39
N GLY A 216 21.65 3.86 7.26
CA GLY A 216 21.21 2.71 6.48
C GLY A 216 20.58 3.04 5.13
N LEU A 217 19.57 2.29 4.72
CA LEU A 217 18.83 2.52 3.48
C LEU A 217 17.51 3.24 3.80
N PHE A 218 17.29 4.36 3.14
CA PHE A 218 16.11 5.21 3.26
C PHE A 218 15.24 5.08 2.00
N VAL A 219 13.94 5.23 2.16
CA VAL A 219 13.01 5.36 1.03
C VAL A 219 12.99 6.82 0.60
N LEU A 220 13.50 7.09 -0.59
CA LEU A 220 13.61 8.44 -1.16
C LEU A 220 12.32 8.90 -1.84
N HIS A 221 11.58 7.94 -2.44
CA HIS A 221 10.27 8.19 -3.04
C HIS A 221 9.43 6.92 -2.98
N ALA A 222 8.13 7.09 -2.85
CA ALA A 222 7.17 5.99 -2.90
C ALA A 222 5.82 6.48 -3.43
N CYS A 223 5.24 5.76 -4.38
CA CYS A 223 3.91 6.09 -4.92
C CYS A 223 3.12 4.83 -5.30
N SER A 224 1.78 4.96 -5.28
CA SER A 224 0.90 3.96 -5.86
C SER A 224 0.82 4.12 -7.37
N LEU A 225 0.75 3.00 -8.09
CA LEU A 225 0.65 2.93 -9.54
C LEU A 225 -0.67 2.23 -9.92
N PRO A 226 -1.79 2.99 -9.98
CA PRO A 226 -3.07 2.42 -10.40
C PRO A 226 -3.06 2.01 -11.87
N ASP A 227 -4.00 1.12 -12.22
CA ASP A 227 -4.19 0.57 -13.57
C ASP A 227 -3.03 -0.36 -14.02
N ASN A 228 -2.20 -0.81 -13.06
CA ASN A 228 -1.10 -1.77 -13.26
C ASN A 228 -0.21 -1.45 -14.48
N PRO A 229 0.34 -0.22 -14.59
CA PRO A 229 1.16 0.15 -15.74
C PRO A 229 2.39 -0.75 -15.85
N TYR A 230 2.95 -0.85 -17.07
CA TYR A 230 4.22 -1.52 -17.27
C TYR A 230 5.34 -0.77 -16.53
N ASP A 231 6.22 -1.48 -15.82
CA ASP A 231 7.22 -0.87 -14.93
C ASP A 231 8.14 0.11 -15.67
N GLY A 232 8.57 -0.25 -16.88
CA GLY A 232 9.41 0.60 -17.70
C GLY A 232 8.78 1.97 -18.03
N HIS A 233 7.46 2.04 -18.23
CA HIS A 233 6.75 3.29 -18.54
C HIS A 233 6.50 4.18 -17.32
N THR A 234 6.88 3.73 -16.14
CA THR A 234 6.74 4.53 -14.90
C THR A 234 8.05 5.16 -14.45
N LEU A 235 9.17 4.68 -14.98
CA LEU A 235 10.51 4.98 -14.46
C LEU A 235 10.86 6.46 -14.59
N ARG A 236 10.55 7.09 -15.72
CA ARG A 236 10.79 8.51 -15.96
C ARG A 236 10.11 9.38 -14.89
N ASN A 237 8.81 9.20 -14.71
CA ASN A 237 8.04 9.99 -13.75
C ASN A 237 8.54 9.75 -12.31
N VAL A 238 8.90 8.51 -11.96
CA VAL A 238 9.43 8.16 -10.64
C VAL A 238 10.78 8.85 -10.38
N ILE A 239 11.68 8.90 -11.36
CA ILE A 239 12.96 9.60 -11.25
C ILE A 239 12.74 11.10 -11.08
N GLU A 240 11.97 11.74 -11.98
CA GLU A 240 11.67 13.17 -11.94
C GLU A 240 11.05 13.61 -10.60
N ARG A 241 10.10 12.82 -10.08
CA ARG A 241 9.50 13.08 -8.76
C ARG A 241 10.49 12.87 -7.61
N THR A 242 11.37 11.89 -7.70
CA THR A 242 12.41 11.68 -6.68
C THR A 242 13.37 12.85 -6.65
N GLU A 243 13.82 13.34 -7.81
CA GLU A 243 14.68 14.52 -7.93
C GLU A 243 14.00 15.77 -7.38
N SER A 244 12.72 15.98 -7.71
CA SER A 244 11.91 17.10 -7.19
C SER A 244 11.76 17.04 -5.65
N LEU A 245 11.53 15.85 -5.08
CA LEU A 245 11.33 15.67 -3.64
C LEU A 245 12.63 15.86 -2.85
N THR A 246 13.75 15.37 -3.40
CA THR A 246 15.06 15.37 -2.72
C THR A 246 15.90 16.62 -3.02
N GLY A 247 15.55 17.39 -4.07
CA GLY A 247 16.33 18.48 -4.57
C GLY A 247 17.70 18.06 -5.15
N CYS A 248 17.92 16.76 -5.40
CA CYS A 248 19.20 16.21 -5.83
C CYS A 248 19.06 15.44 -7.15
N PRO A 249 19.88 15.75 -8.17
CA PRO A 249 19.85 15.03 -9.44
C PRO A 249 20.34 13.59 -9.27
N ILE A 250 19.63 12.65 -9.88
CA ILE A 250 19.99 11.23 -9.87
C ILE A 250 21.02 10.95 -10.97
N GLU A 251 22.21 10.52 -10.56
CA GLU A 251 23.28 10.15 -11.48
C GLU A 251 23.09 8.74 -12.07
N ARG A 252 22.62 7.79 -11.25
CA ARG A 252 22.44 6.39 -11.66
C ARG A 252 21.23 5.77 -10.98
N ALA A 253 20.40 5.06 -11.75
CA ALA A 253 19.26 4.28 -11.27
C ALA A 253 19.49 2.80 -11.59
N TYR A 254 19.28 1.93 -10.60
CA TYR A 254 19.41 0.49 -10.70
C TYR A 254 18.04 -0.18 -10.59
N VAL A 255 17.67 -0.93 -11.62
CA VAL A 255 16.33 -1.51 -11.76
C VAL A 255 16.39 -3.01 -12.06
N ASP A 256 15.28 -3.70 -11.93
CA ASP A 256 15.20 -5.10 -12.29
C ASP A 256 14.94 -5.31 -13.81
N LYS A 257 14.79 -6.58 -14.22
CA LYS A 257 14.54 -6.95 -15.63
C LYS A 257 13.17 -6.48 -16.14
N GLY A 258 12.23 -6.22 -15.25
CA GLY A 258 10.87 -5.74 -15.58
C GLY A 258 10.86 -4.34 -16.20
N TYR A 259 11.95 -3.59 -16.05
CA TYR A 259 12.09 -2.23 -16.60
C TYR A 259 12.71 -2.18 -18.02
N ARG A 260 12.86 -3.29 -18.72
CA ARG A 260 13.37 -3.29 -20.10
C ARG A 260 12.46 -2.45 -21.00
N GLY A 261 13.07 -1.60 -21.88
CA GLY A 261 12.31 -0.69 -22.72
C GLY A 261 11.71 0.48 -21.92
N HIS A 262 12.40 0.94 -20.88
CA HIS A 262 12.00 2.10 -20.08
C HIS A 262 11.97 3.40 -20.87
N ASP A 263 11.16 4.35 -20.40
CA ASP A 263 10.84 5.63 -21.04
C ASP A 263 11.73 6.80 -20.60
N THR A 264 12.84 6.55 -19.88
CA THR A 264 13.69 7.62 -19.35
C THR A 264 14.41 8.41 -20.44
N GLN A 265 14.52 9.75 -20.26
CA GLN A 265 15.21 10.63 -21.18
C GLN A 265 16.72 10.36 -21.29
N ASN A 266 17.35 9.90 -20.20
CA ASN A 266 18.76 9.55 -20.11
C ASN A 266 18.96 8.05 -19.89
N PRO A 267 18.83 7.20 -20.93
CA PRO A 267 18.95 5.76 -20.79
C PRO A 267 20.33 5.30 -20.30
N ARG A 268 21.36 6.10 -20.52
CA ARG A 268 22.75 5.81 -20.06
C ARG A 268 22.92 5.86 -18.54
N ARG A 269 21.95 6.43 -17.81
CA ARG A 269 21.95 6.47 -16.33
C ARG A 269 21.19 5.32 -15.68
N VAL A 270 20.55 4.48 -16.48
CA VAL A 270 19.73 3.35 -15.99
C VAL A 270 20.44 2.03 -16.26
N PHE A 271 20.64 1.25 -15.21
CA PHE A 271 21.29 -0.07 -15.25
C PHE A 271 20.30 -1.15 -14.85
N ILE A 272 20.03 -2.07 -15.79
CA ILE A 272 19.07 -3.15 -15.64
C ILE A 272 19.75 -4.41 -15.12
N SER A 273 19.14 -5.12 -14.19
CA SER A 273 19.62 -6.39 -13.67
C SER A 273 19.87 -7.41 -14.80
N GLY A 274 21.09 -8.00 -14.80
CA GLY A 274 21.54 -8.92 -15.85
C GLY A 274 22.14 -8.27 -17.10
N GLN A 275 22.25 -6.94 -17.13
CA GLN A 275 22.97 -6.22 -18.19
C GLN A 275 24.48 -6.54 -18.10
N LYS A 276 25.08 -6.88 -19.24
CA LYS A 276 26.53 -7.17 -19.33
C LYS A 276 27.32 -6.00 -19.91
N ARG A 277 26.77 -5.33 -20.95
CA ARG A 277 27.44 -4.19 -21.63
C ARG A 277 27.46 -2.95 -20.76
N GLY A 278 28.63 -2.30 -20.64
CA GLY A 278 28.78 -1.09 -19.84
C GLY A 278 28.72 -1.27 -18.32
N VAL A 279 28.76 -2.53 -17.81
CA VAL A 279 28.68 -2.86 -16.39
C VAL A 279 29.98 -3.45 -15.90
N PHE A 280 30.87 -2.60 -15.39
CA PHE A 280 32.17 -2.98 -14.83
C PHE A 280 32.49 -2.16 -13.57
N GLY A 281 33.51 -2.55 -12.83
CA GLY A 281 34.03 -1.81 -11.68
C GLY A 281 32.94 -1.45 -10.63
N VAL A 282 32.77 -0.15 -10.40
CA VAL A 282 31.83 0.42 -9.43
C VAL A 282 30.38 0.08 -9.79
N ILE A 283 30.02 0.24 -11.08
CA ILE A 283 28.65 -0.01 -11.57
C ILE A 283 28.24 -1.46 -11.29
N LYS A 284 29.14 -2.42 -11.49
CA LYS A 284 28.88 -3.84 -11.19
C LYS A 284 28.61 -4.08 -9.70
N ARG A 285 29.33 -3.37 -8.81
CA ARG A 285 29.09 -3.43 -7.35
C ARG A 285 27.75 -2.80 -6.98
N GLU A 286 27.43 -1.64 -7.55
CA GLU A 286 26.16 -0.95 -7.31
C GLU A 286 24.97 -1.74 -7.83
N LEU A 287 25.09 -2.38 -9.01
CA LEU A 287 24.05 -3.26 -9.56
C LEU A 287 23.79 -4.50 -8.70
N ARG A 288 24.82 -5.07 -8.06
CA ARG A 288 24.65 -6.17 -7.09
C ARG A 288 23.89 -5.74 -5.86
N ARG A 289 24.06 -4.48 -5.40
CA ARG A 289 23.34 -3.92 -4.26
C ARG A 289 21.86 -3.67 -4.52
N ARG A 290 21.39 -3.74 -5.76
CA ARG A 290 19.98 -3.60 -6.10
C ARG A 290 19.08 -4.48 -5.25
N SER A 291 19.48 -5.72 -4.98
CA SER A 291 18.69 -6.65 -4.15
C SER A 291 18.47 -6.16 -2.71
N ALA A 292 19.24 -5.19 -2.23
CA ALA A 292 19.05 -4.62 -0.89
C ALA A 292 17.72 -3.86 -0.70
N ILE A 293 17.01 -3.54 -1.78
CA ILE A 293 15.65 -2.99 -1.70
C ILE A 293 14.62 -4.03 -1.23
N GLU A 294 14.85 -5.32 -1.50
CA GLU A 294 13.89 -6.39 -1.17
C GLU A 294 13.64 -6.50 0.35
N PRO A 295 14.66 -6.51 1.24
CA PRO A 295 14.47 -6.41 2.68
C PRO A 295 13.70 -5.15 3.10
N ILE A 296 13.96 -3.99 2.47
CA ILE A 296 13.25 -2.73 2.77
C ILE A 296 11.75 -2.89 2.49
N ILE A 297 11.42 -3.40 1.31
CA ILE A 297 10.04 -3.72 0.94
C ILE A 297 9.43 -4.72 1.95
N GLY A 298 10.21 -5.73 2.38
CA GLY A 298 9.81 -6.68 3.41
C GLY A 298 9.45 -5.99 4.75
N HIS A 299 10.30 -5.10 5.24
CA HIS A 299 10.04 -4.29 6.44
C HIS A 299 8.82 -3.38 6.27
N MET A 300 8.69 -2.69 5.14
CA MET A 300 7.50 -1.88 4.85
C MET A 300 6.21 -2.72 4.86
N LYS A 301 6.25 -3.97 4.38
CA LYS A 301 5.10 -4.87 4.38
C LYS A 301 4.75 -5.39 5.78
N ASN A 302 5.72 -5.81 6.55
CA ASN A 302 5.52 -6.45 7.85
C ASN A 302 5.28 -5.44 8.96
N GLU A 303 6.05 -4.36 8.99
CA GLU A 303 6.04 -3.36 10.07
C GLU A 303 5.29 -2.08 9.67
N GLY A 304 5.27 -1.75 8.37
CA GLY A 304 4.71 -0.51 7.82
C GLY A 304 3.29 -0.64 7.24
N HIS A 305 2.61 -1.77 7.43
CA HIS A 305 1.28 -2.06 6.88
C HIS A 305 1.14 -2.00 5.35
N LEU A 306 2.25 -1.96 4.59
CA LEU A 306 2.21 -2.06 3.13
C LEU A 306 1.70 -3.45 2.67
N GLY A 307 1.84 -4.47 3.52
CA GLY A 307 1.38 -5.84 3.27
C GLY A 307 -0.15 -5.99 3.27
N ARG A 308 -0.91 -5.00 3.75
CA ARG A 308 -2.38 -5.03 3.74
C ARG A 308 -3.00 -3.65 3.90
N CYS A 309 -3.52 -3.07 2.83
CA CYS A 309 -4.17 -1.76 2.85
C CYS A 309 -5.64 -1.86 3.29
N TYR A 310 -5.98 -1.18 4.39
CA TYR A 310 -7.35 -1.05 4.91
C TYR A 310 -8.03 0.24 4.46
N LEU A 311 -7.30 1.18 3.87
CA LEU A 311 -7.82 2.47 3.46
C LEU A 311 -8.63 2.32 2.17
N LYS A 312 -9.63 3.19 1.99
CA LYS A 312 -10.57 3.13 0.86
C LYS A 312 -10.13 4.03 -0.28
N GLY A 313 -10.37 3.57 -1.50
CA GLY A 313 -10.15 4.32 -2.73
C GLY A 313 -8.67 4.47 -3.09
N ARG A 314 -8.43 5.01 -4.29
CA ARG A 314 -7.07 5.27 -4.82
C ARG A 314 -6.26 6.22 -3.91
N ALA A 315 -6.91 7.25 -3.35
CA ALA A 315 -6.27 8.15 -2.38
C ALA A 315 -5.83 7.42 -1.11
N GLY A 316 -6.63 6.44 -0.64
CA GLY A 316 -6.26 5.57 0.48
C GLY A 316 -5.05 4.69 0.16
N ASP A 317 -4.96 4.17 -1.08
CA ASP A 317 -3.84 3.37 -1.52
C ASP A 317 -2.55 4.20 -1.58
N ALA A 318 -2.61 5.41 -2.15
CA ALA A 318 -1.49 6.35 -2.18
C ALA A 318 -1.02 6.73 -0.76
N ALA A 319 -1.97 7.09 0.12
CA ALA A 319 -1.66 7.42 1.50
C ALA A 319 -0.98 6.28 2.25
N ASN A 320 -1.42 5.02 2.05
CA ASN A 320 -0.82 3.87 2.73
C ASN A 320 0.62 3.61 2.28
N VAL A 321 0.91 3.75 0.98
CA VAL A 321 2.27 3.63 0.43
C VAL A 321 3.19 4.68 1.02
N LEU A 322 2.77 5.96 0.99
CA LEU A 322 3.55 7.08 1.52
C LEU A 322 3.80 6.96 3.03
N LEU A 323 2.76 6.67 3.83
CA LEU A 323 2.89 6.52 5.28
C LEU A 323 3.78 5.33 5.65
N SER A 324 3.76 4.24 4.87
CA SER A 324 4.68 3.11 5.07
C SER A 324 6.13 3.51 4.83
N ALA A 325 6.39 4.34 3.82
CA ALA A 325 7.72 4.88 3.52
C ALA A 325 8.21 5.83 4.61
N VAL A 326 7.36 6.78 5.04
CA VAL A 326 7.65 7.71 6.15
C VAL A 326 7.97 6.94 7.42
N GLY A 327 7.14 5.96 7.77
CA GLY A 327 7.35 5.13 8.96
C GLY A 327 8.66 4.32 8.91
N HIS A 328 9.05 3.84 7.72
CA HIS A 328 10.35 3.20 7.52
C HIS A 328 11.50 4.20 7.79
N ASN A 329 11.46 5.37 7.17
CA ASN A 329 12.49 6.39 7.32
C ASN A 329 12.66 6.85 8.79
N LEU A 330 11.55 7.15 9.47
CA LEU A 330 11.59 7.57 10.87
C LEU A 330 12.15 6.48 11.80
N ARG A 331 11.83 5.19 11.55
CA ARG A 331 12.46 4.08 12.29
C ARG A 331 13.97 4.01 12.05
N ARG A 332 14.43 4.30 10.82
CA ARG A 332 15.87 4.35 10.50
C ARG A 332 16.56 5.49 11.23
N VAL A 333 15.96 6.69 11.23
CA VAL A 333 16.47 7.84 11.99
C VAL A 333 16.54 7.52 13.49
N LEU A 334 15.48 6.94 14.05
CA LEU A 334 15.44 6.58 15.47
C LEU A 334 16.53 5.56 15.84
N ALA A 335 16.73 4.54 14.98
CA ALA A 335 17.80 3.57 15.19
C ALA A 335 19.19 4.24 15.16
N TRP A 336 19.42 5.13 14.20
CA TRP A 336 20.65 5.91 14.08
C TRP A 336 20.91 6.76 15.32
N LEU A 337 19.93 7.51 15.80
CA LEU A 337 20.04 8.33 17.00
C LEU A 337 20.32 7.49 18.25
N ARG A 338 19.69 6.32 18.37
CA ARG A 338 19.95 5.37 19.46
C ARG A 338 21.38 4.84 19.41
N ASP A 339 21.88 4.51 18.23
CA ASP A 339 23.27 4.04 18.06
C ASP A 339 24.26 5.17 18.45
N LEU A 340 24.00 6.42 18.06
CA LEU A 340 24.80 7.58 18.48
C LEU A 340 24.77 7.78 20.01
N LEU A 341 23.59 7.71 20.63
CA LEU A 341 23.46 7.81 22.07
C LEU A 341 24.25 6.70 22.78
N SER A 342 24.18 5.47 22.27
CA SER A 342 24.94 4.36 22.83
C SER A 342 26.44 4.59 22.76
N LEU A 343 26.95 5.10 21.64
CA LEU A 343 28.36 5.45 21.47
C LEU A 343 28.77 6.59 22.43
N PHE A 344 27.94 7.60 22.59
CA PHE A 344 28.17 8.69 23.54
C PHE A 344 28.24 8.18 24.97
N LEU A 345 27.29 7.37 25.42
CA LEU A 345 27.31 6.77 26.76
C LEU A 345 28.54 5.89 27.01
N LEU A 346 28.94 5.09 25.99
CA LEU A 346 30.17 4.30 26.08
C LEU A 346 31.43 5.17 26.19
N SER A 347 31.47 6.34 25.57
CA SER A 347 32.60 7.25 25.67
C SER A 347 32.72 7.91 27.07
N LEU A 348 31.61 8.05 27.78
CA LEU A 348 31.58 8.58 29.14
C LEU A 348 31.90 7.52 30.21
N TRP A 349 31.76 6.22 29.89
CA TRP A 349 31.95 5.14 30.85
C TRP A 349 33.33 5.11 31.52
N PRO A 350 34.47 5.34 30.85
CA PRO A 350 35.77 5.41 31.47
C PRO A 350 35.93 6.56 32.48
N THR A 351 35.25 7.71 32.19
CA THR A 351 35.32 8.89 33.07
C THR A 351 34.51 8.72 34.35
N LEU A 352 33.42 7.94 34.29
CA LEU A 352 32.56 7.64 35.42
C LEU A 352 33.13 6.55 36.35
N ASN A 353 33.98 5.67 35.83
CA ASN A 353 34.59 4.53 36.55
C ASN A 353 36.08 4.74 36.84
N CYS A 354 36.60 5.96 36.80
CA CYS A 354 37.94 6.22 37.31
C CYS A 354 37.97 5.94 38.85
N PRO A 355 38.77 4.97 39.33
CA PRO A 355 38.90 4.78 40.76
C PRO A 355 39.51 6.05 41.36
N VAL A 356 38.80 6.65 42.32
CA VAL A 356 39.35 7.70 43.16
C VAL A 356 40.58 7.10 43.87
N GLN A 357 41.77 7.54 43.49
CA GLN A 357 42.97 7.16 44.22
C GLN A 357 42.80 7.65 45.65
N PRO A 358 42.93 6.80 46.69
CA PRO A 358 42.95 7.27 48.05
C PRO A 358 44.18 8.16 48.22
N ASN A 359 43.95 9.45 48.59
CA ASN A 359 45.01 10.32 49.00
C ASN A 359 45.81 9.65 50.14
N SER A 360 46.99 9.20 49.81
CA SER A 360 47.97 8.86 50.83
C SER A 360 48.42 10.17 51.56
N ALA A 361 47.74 10.46 52.64
CA ALA A 361 48.23 11.48 53.58
C ALA A 361 49.41 10.88 54.36
N TYR A 362 50.58 11.54 54.25
CA TYR A 362 51.64 11.48 55.22
C TYR A 362 51.41 12.53 56.27
#